data_a5da8dc071d88f3ae8c33ce021670840
#
_entry.id   a5da8dc071d88f3ae8c33ce021670840
#
_cell.length_a   1.000
_cell.length_b   1.000
_cell.length_c   1.000
_cell.angle_alpha   90.00
_cell.angle_beta   90.00
_cell.angle_gamma   90.00
#
_symmetry.space_group_name_H-M   'P 1'
#
loop_
_entity.id
_entity.type
_entity.pdbx_description
1 polymer ?
#
loop_
_entity_poly.entity_id
_entity_poly.type
_entity_poly.pdbx_seq_one_letter_code
_entity_poly.pdbx_strand_id
1 'polypeptide(L)'
;RVYDRQLTEAEIKTLSDVGPLRAVLAAATDKRTPQQRNALFAHYLATRDTEWMKHDGTAKKLEAEKEAIKARSPITHVQQEVMNVMPMANILARGAYDKPGERVEAAVPAALGKLPANAPKNRLGLAQWVVSAENPLTARVTVNRFWQEVFGQGIVKTPEDFGIMGAAPSHPELLEWLAVEFREGGWDVKKLFKLM
;
A
#
# COMPACT_ATOMS: atom_id res chain seq x y z
N ARG A 1 -17.43 -52.97 6.60
CA ARG A 1 -18.84 -53.12 6.19
C ARG A 1 -18.88 -53.66 4.76
N VAL A 2 -19.73 -54.63 4.50
CA VAL A 2 -19.96 -55.13 3.15
C VAL A 2 -21.23 -54.42 2.66
N TYR A 3 -21.19 -53.89 1.45
CA TYR A 3 -22.30 -53.25 0.77
C TYR A 3 -22.70 -54.14 -0.42
N ASP A 4 -23.98 -54.18 -0.71
CA ASP A 4 -24.58 -54.94 -1.80
C ASP A 4 -24.44 -54.27 -3.17
N ARG A 5 -23.89 -53.09 -3.21
CA ARG A 5 -23.64 -52.28 -4.42
C ARG A 5 -22.32 -51.50 -4.33
N GLN A 6 -21.85 -51.05 -5.47
CA GLN A 6 -20.72 -50.13 -5.53
C GLN A 6 -21.15 -48.77 -4.96
N LEU A 7 -20.34 -48.22 -4.05
CA LEU A 7 -20.55 -46.90 -3.47
C LEU A 7 -20.01 -45.83 -4.41
N THR A 8 -20.71 -44.70 -4.46
CA THR A 8 -20.21 -43.50 -5.12
C THR A 8 -19.07 -42.86 -4.32
N GLU A 9 -18.24 -42.05 -4.97
CA GLU A 9 -17.14 -41.30 -4.31
C GLU A 9 -17.67 -40.44 -3.15
N ALA A 10 -18.83 -39.79 -3.31
CA ALA A 10 -19.46 -39.00 -2.27
C ALA A 10 -19.85 -39.84 -1.05
N GLU A 11 -20.38 -41.04 -1.26
CA GLU A 11 -20.73 -41.97 -0.18
C GLU A 11 -19.47 -42.51 0.52
N ILE A 12 -18.42 -42.83 -0.25
CA ILE A 12 -17.12 -43.26 0.30
C ILE A 12 -16.52 -42.16 1.18
N LYS A 13 -16.53 -40.91 0.67
CA LYS A 13 -16.07 -39.74 1.42
C LYS A 13 -16.85 -39.53 2.69
N THR A 14 -18.19 -39.59 2.62
CA THR A 14 -19.06 -39.46 3.80
C THR A 14 -18.77 -40.53 4.84
N LEU A 15 -18.55 -41.75 4.42
CA LEU A 15 -18.22 -42.87 5.33
C LEU A 15 -16.84 -42.71 5.96
N SER A 16 -15.89 -42.18 5.20
CA SER A 16 -14.55 -41.86 5.69
C SER A 16 -14.57 -40.76 6.74
N ASP A 17 -15.29 -39.69 6.45
CA ASP A 17 -15.32 -38.49 7.32
C ASP A 17 -16.15 -38.72 8.60
N VAL A 18 -17.22 -39.51 8.53
CA VAL A 18 -18.11 -39.76 9.68
C VAL A 18 -17.64 -40.96 10.52
N GLY A 19 -16.84 -41.86 9.96
CA GLY A 19 -16.35 -43.04 10.67
C GLY A 19 -15.66 -42.73 12.00
N PRO A 20 -14.65 -41.88 12.03
CA PRO A 20 -13.97 -41.44 13.26
C PRO A 20 -14.88 -40.74 14.26
N LEU A 21 -15.84 -39.92 13.77
CA LEU A 21 -16.76 -39.18 14.62
C LEU A 21 -17.77 -40.09 15.33
N ARG A 22 -18.14 -41.25 14.76
CA ARG A 22 -19.01 -42.22 15.41
C ARG A 22 -18.38 -42.78 16.68
N ALA A 23 -17.10 -43.06 16.66
CA ALA A 23 -16.39 -43.54 17.85
C ALA A 23 -16.37 -42.46 18.96
N VAL A 24 -16.21 -41.18 18.57
CA VAL A 24 -16.27 -40.07 19.50
C VAL A 24 -17.69 -39.86 20.06
N LEU A 25 -18.72 -40.06 19.26
CA LEU A 25 -20.13 -39.94 19.68
C LEU A 25 -20.50 -41.08 20.66
N ALA A 26 -19.93 -42.26 20.49
CA ALA A 26 -20.15 -43.39 21.39
C ALA A 26 -19.50 -43.19 22.77
N ALA A 27 -18.51 -42.34 22.89
CA ALA A 27 -17.89 -41.98 24.16
C ALA A 27 -18.79 -41.03 24.98
N ALA A 28 -18.84 -41.22 26.30
CA ALA A 28 -19.57 -40.34 27.20
C ALA A 28 -19.04 -38.88 27.08
N THR A 29 -19.91 -37.93 27.22
CA THR A 29 -19.62 -36.50 26.93
C THR A 29 -18.50 -35.93 27.82
N ASP A 30 -18.45 -36.37 29.06
CA ASP A 30 -17.44 -36.00 30.07
C ASP A 30 -16.05 -36.59 29.77
N LYS A 31 -15.99 -37.72 29.07
CA LYS A 31 -14.75 -38.39 28.68
C LYS A 31 -14.16 -37.96 27.34
N ARG A 32 -14.81 -37.04 26.62
CA ARG A 32 -14.32 -36.54 25.34
C ARG A 32 -13.19 -35.52 25.54
N THR A 33 -12.11 -35.71 24.82
CA THR A 33 -11.03 -34.72 24.80
C THR A 33 -11.44 -33.39 24.14
N PRO A 34 -10.76 -32.29 24.41
CA PRO A 34 -11.01 -31.00 23.72
C PRO A 34 -10.96 -31.14 22.21
N GLN A 35 -10.00 -31.89 21.67
CA GLN A 35 -9.86 -32.14 20.24
C GLN A 35 -11.07 -32.88 19.65
N GLN A 36 -11.57 -33.89 20.35
CA GLN A 36 -12.76 -34.63 19.94
C GLN A 36 -14.00 -33.76 19.95
N ARG A 37 -14.16 -32.89 20.94
CA ARG A 37 -15.26 -31.89 20.99
C ARG A 37 -15.19 -30.93 19.84
N ASN A 38 -14.01 -30.38 19.53
CA ASN A 38 -13.82 -29.48 18.40
C ASN A 38 -14.12 -30.16 17.05
N ALA A 39 -13.73 -31.43 16.87
CA ALA A 39 -14.03 -32.17 15.65
C ALA A 39 -15.54 -32.39 15.47
N LEU A 40 -16.28 -32.73 16.53
CA LEU A 40 -17.74 -32.84 16.51
C LEU A 40 -18.40 -31.49 16.20
N PHE A 41 -17.92 -30.42 16.82
CA PHE A 41 -18.44 -29.08 16.59
C PHE A 41 -18.20 -28.62 15.16
N ALA A 42 -17.00 -28.81 14.63
CA ALA A 42 -16.70 -28.51 13.23
C ALA A 42 -17.59 -29.30 12.25
N HIS A 43 -17.83 -30.58 12.54
CA HIS A 43 -18.74 -31.38 11.73
C HIS A 43 -20.20 -30.89 11.81
N TYR A 44 -20.66 -30.51 12.99
CA TYR A 44 -21.98 -29.89 13.18
C TYR A 44 -22.13 -28.61 12.37
N LEU A 45 -21.20 -27.70 12.47
CA LEU A 45 -21.16 -26.47 11.70
C LEU A 45 -21.25 -26.74 10.19
N ALA A 46 -20.42 -27.65 9.70
CA ALA A 46 -20.32 -27.97 8.28
C ALA A 46 -21.53 -28.74 7.72
N THR A 47 -22.37 -29.36 8.56
CA THR A 47 -23.45 -30.26 8.09
C THR A 47 -24.84 -29.91 8.60
N ARG A 48 -24.95 -29.10 9.64
CA ARG A 48 -26.23 -28.82 10.32
C ARG A 48 -26.52 -27.36 10.54
N ASP A 49 -25.50 -26.55 10.68
CA ASP A 49 -25.66 -25.11 10.87
C ASP A 49 -25.82 -24.40 9.52
N THR A 50 -27.05 -24.02 9.22
CA THR A 50 -27.39 -23.40 7.94
C THR A 50 -26.79 -22.02 7.77
N GLU A 51 -26.67 -21.25 8.84
CA GLU A 51 -26.06 -19.91 8.78
C GLU A 51 -24.55 -20.02 8.55
N TRP A 52 -23.89 -20.91 9.29
CA TRP A 52 -22.47 -21.16 9.09
C TRP A 52 -22.18 -21.64 7.66
N MET A 53 -22.95 -22.61 7.14
CA MET A 53 -22.78 -23.11 5.76
C MET A 53 -22.95 -22.00 4.72
N LYS A 54 -23.89 -21.07 4.92
CA LYS A 54 -24.09 -19.92 4.06
C LYS A 54 -22.87 -18.99 4.07
N HIS A 55 -22.36 -18.67 5.27
CA HIS A 55 -21.18 -17.82 5.41
C HIS A 55 -19.91 -18.49 4.89
N ASP A 56 -19.69 -19.75 5.16
CA ASP A 56 -18.56 -20.54 4.65
C ASP A 56 -18.59 -20.61 3.11
N GLY A 57 -19.78 -20.83 2.52
CA GLY A 57 -19.96 -20.82 1.07
C GLY A 57 -19.64 -19.45 0.46
N THR A 58 -20.03 -18.36 1.11
CA THR A 58 -19.72 -17.00 0.69
C THR A 58 -18.22 -16.72 0.80
N ALA A 59 -17.60 -17.12 1.91
CA ALA A 59 -16.16 -16.95 2.13
C ALA A 59 -15.34 -17.71 1.08
N LYS A 60 -15.69 -18.96 0.79
CA LYS A 60 -15.07 -19.76 -0.27
C LYS A 60 -15.21 -19.13 -1.65
N LYS A 61 -16.37 -18.57 -1.96
CA LYS A 61 -16.61 -17.86 -3.22
C LYS A 61 -15.73 -16.62 -3.34
N LEU A 62 -15.65 -15.80 -2.30
CA LEU A 62 -14.80 -14.61 -2.27
C LEU A 62 -13.31 -14.94 -2.35
N GLU A 63 -12.88 -16.03 -1.70
CA GLU A 63 -11.48 -16.48 -1.81
C GLU A 63 -11.14 -16.97 -3.22
N ALA A 64 -12.07 -17.67 -3.89
CA ALA A 64 -11.90 -18.07 -5.28
C ALA A 64 -11.85 -16.86 -6.22
N GLU A 65 -12.70 -15.85 -6.01
CA GLU A 65 -12.64 -14.58 -6.76
C GLU A 65 -11.33 -13.84 -6.53
N LYS A 66 -10.85 -13.79 -5.30
CA LYS A 66 -9.56 -13.19 -4.95
C LYS A 66 -8.40 -13.87 -5.67
N GLU A 67 -8.37 -15.21 -5.68
CA GLU A 67 -7.32 -15.94 -6.40
C GLU A 67 -7.43 -15.75 -7.93
N ALA A 68 -8.64 -15.69 -8.48
CA ALA A 68 -8.85 -15.38 -9.89
C ALA A 68 -8.38 -13.97 -10.26
N ILE A 69 -8.59 -12.97 -9.37
CA ILE A 69 -8.08 -11.61 -9.55
C ILE A 69 -6.56 -11.61 -9.51
N LYS A 70 -5.94 -12.28 -8.54
CA LYS A 70 -4.48 -12.38 -8.44
C LYS A 70 -3.87 -13.02 -9.69
N ALA A 71 -4.46 -14.11 -10.19
CA ALA A 71 -3.98 -14.83 -11.37
C ALA A 71 -3.96 -13.97 -12.64
N ARG A 72 -4.91 -13.04 -12.79
CA ARG A 72 -4.99 -12.12 -13.93
C ARG A 72 -4.30 -10.77 -13.71
N SER A 73 -3.87 -10.49 -12.48
CA SER A 73 -3.21 -9.23 -12.15
C SER A 73 -1.74 -9.27 -12.55
N PRO A 74 -1.21 -8.25 -13.21
CA PRO A 74 0.20 -8.19 -13.53
C PRO A 74 1.03 -8.09 -12.26
N ILE A 75 2.13 -8.84 -12.23
CA ILE A 75 3.13 -8.73 -11.16
C ILE A 75 4.08 -7.59 -11.54
N THR A 76 4.26 -6.63 -10.66
CA THR A 76 5.25 -5.58 -10.82
C THR A 76 6.31 -5.66 -9.74
N HIS A 77 7.54 -5.31 -10.11
CA HIS A 77 8.62 -5.20 -9.14
C HIS A 77 8.48 -3.89 -8.37
N VAL A 78 8.55 -3.98 -7.06
CA VAL A 78 8.54 -2.81 -6.16
C VAL A 78 9.83 -2.78 -5.37
N GLN A 79 10.37 -1.58 -5.18
CA GLN A 79 11.47 -1.38 -4.24
C GLN A 79 10.89 -1.27 -2.82
N GLN A 80 11.43 -2.08 -1.93
CA GLN A 80 11.06 -2.08 -0.52
C GLN A 80 12.26 -1.67 0.32
N GLU A 81 12.02 -0.89 1.36
CA GLU A 81 13.06 -0.55 2.34
C GLU A 81 13.54 -1.81 3.06
N VAL A 82 14.85 -1.93 3.20
CA VAL A 82 15.45 -2.96 4.04
C VAL A 82 15.34 -2.48 5.49
N MET A 83 14.41 -3.07 6.22
CA MET A 83 14.19 -2.71 7.62
C MET A 83 15.45 -2.99 8.44
N ASN A 84 15.72 -2.11 9.41
CA ASN A 84 16.89 -2.15 10.31
C ASN A 84 18.26 -1.88 9.66
N VAL A 85 18.30 -1.45 8.40
CA VAL A 85 19.52 -0.94 7.76
C VAL A 85 19.35 0.54 7.51
N MET A 86 20.19 1.36 8.14
CA MET A 86 20.23 2.80 7.86
C MET A 86 21.12 3.01 6.63
N PRO A 87 20.57 3.49 5.50
CA PRO A 87 21.38 3.86 4.35
C PRO A 87 22.44 4.90 4.76
N MET A 88 23.67 4.71 4.35
CA MET A 88 24.77 5.59 4.68
C MET A 88 25.43 6.10 3.41
N ALA A 89 25.82 7.36 3.42
CA ALA A 89 26.64 7.95 2.39
C ALA A 89 27.76 8.78 3.04
N ASN A 90 28.81 9.00 2.29
CA ASN A 90 29.89 9.88 2.69
C ASN A 90 30.01 11.01 1.67
N ILE A 91 30.39 12.19 2.13
CA ILE A 91 30.82 13.26 1.23
C ILE A 91 32.12 12.80 0.60
N LEU A 92 32.16 12.75 -0.72
CA LEU A 92 33.36 12.31 -1.43
C LEU A 92 34.27 13.51 -1.70
N ALA A 93 35.55 13.40 -1.33
CA ALA A 93 36.54 14.46 -1.59
C ALA A 93 36.69 14.69 -3.11
N ARG A 94 36.22 15.85 -3.60
CA ARG A 94 36.17 16.21 -5.02
C ARG A 94 35.40 15.18 -5.90
N GLY A 95 34.45 14.49 -5.31
CA GLY A 95 33.64 13.46 -6.01
C GLY A 95 34.40 12.13 -6.25
N ALA A 96 35.60 11.96 -5.72
CA ALA A 96 36.37 10.73 -5.90
C ALA A 96 35.80 9.60 -5.02
N TYR A 97 35.34 8.51 -5.65
CA TYR A 97 34.69 7.38 -4.97
C TYR A 97 35.58 6.64 -3.98
N ASP A 98 36.92 6.69 -4.20
CA ASP A 98 37.99 6.10 -3.37
C ASP A 98 38.42 6.98 -2.20
N LYS A 99 37.83 8.19 -2.08
CA LYS A 99 38.18 9.17 -1.03
C LYS A 99 36.94 9.59 -0.22
N PRO A 100 36.38 8.65 0.56
CA PRO A 100 35.22 8.97 1.42
C PRO A 100 35.68 9.93 2.54
N GLY A 101 34.95 11.02 2.69
CA GLY A 101 35.10 11.99 3.78
C GLY A 101 34.05 11.79 4.87
N GLU A 102 33.46 12.90 5.32
CA GLU A 102 32.47 12.91 6.39
C GLU A 102 31.23 12.06 6.03
N ARG A 103 30.78 11.29 7.00
CA ARG A 103 29.56 10.52 6.89
C ARG A 103 28.33 11.42 6.99
N VAL A 104 27.37 11.23 6.10
CA VAL A 104 26.09 11.96 6.08
C VAL A 104 24.90 11.02 6.21
N GLU A 105 23.84 11.51 6.80
CA GLU A 105 22.55 10.84 6.89
C GLU A 105 21.55 11.42 5.89
N ALA A 106 20.46 10.69 5.64
CA ALA A 106 19.37 11.17 4.82
C ALA A 106 18.75 12.43 5.44
N ALA A 107 18.72 13.50 4.67
CA ALA A 107 18.18 14.79 5.06
C ALA A 107 17.63 15.54 3.83
N VAL A 108 16.87 16.59 4.08
CA VAL A 108 16.43 17.54 3.06
C VAL A 108 17.36 18.77 3.07
N PRO A 109 17.46 19.53 1.96
CA PRO A 109 18.26 20.75 1.93
C PRO A 109 17.83 21.74 3.03
N ALA A 110 18.75 22.16 3.86
CA ALA A 110 18.46 23.03 5.01
C ALA A 110 17.79 24.36 4.62
N ALA A 111 18.09 24.86 3.42
CA ALA A 111 17.49 26.08 2.87
C ALA A 111 15.98 25.92 2.54
N LEU A 112 15.50 24.70 2.38
CA LEU A 112 14.12 24.39 2.02
C LEU A 112 13.30 23.86 3.21
N GLY A 113 13.83 23.96 4.42
CA GLY A 113 13.15 23.54 5.64
C GLY A 113 13.68 22.24 6.25
N LYS A 114 12.81 21.52 6.94
CA LYS A 114 13.16 20.30 7.68
C LYS A 114 12.16 19.18 7.35
N LEU A 115 12.60 17.94 7.52
CA LEU A 115 11.67 16.81 7.51
C LEU A 115 10.63 16.97 8.64
N PRO A 116 9.35 16.60 8.41
CA PRO A 116 8.36 16.58 9.48
C PRO A 116 8.85 15.75 10.67
N ALA A 117 8.56 16.20 11.89
CA ALA A 117 9.13 15.64 13.12
C ALA A 117 8.94 14.11 13.27
N ASN A 118 7.84 13.58 12.75
CA ASN A 118 7.51 12.15 12.81
C ASN A 118 7.80 11.40 11.49
N ALA A 119 8.41 12.05 10.50
CA ALA A 119 8.72 11.41 9.22
C ALA A 119 9.95 10.48 9.37
N PRO A 120 9.87 9.25 8.83
CA PRO A 120 11.03 8.35 8.83
C PRO A 120 12.14 8.91 7.93
N LYS A 121 13.41 8.70 8.30
CA LYS A 121 14.56 9.14 7.51
C LYS A 121 14.83 8.20 6.33
N ASN A 122 13.84 8.05 5.44
CA ASN A 122 13.88 7.19 4.26
C ASN A 122 13.10 7.83 3.10
N ARG A 123 12.88 7.09 2.02
CA ARG A 123 12.13 7.57 0.84
C ARG A 123 10.69 8.00 1.16
N LEU A 124 10.04 7.34 2.12
CA LEU A 124 8.70 7.74 2.56
C LEU A 124 8.71 9.11 3.23
N GLY A 125 9.68 9.36 4.13
CA GLY A 125 9.82 10.67 4.76
C GLY A 125 10.15 11.77 3.75
N LEU A 126 10.98 11.48 2.76
CA LEU A 126 11.23 12.41 1.65
C LEU A 126 9.94 12.70 0.86
N ALA A 127 9.16 11.68 0.51
CA ALA A 127 7.90 11.86 -0.20
C ALA A 127 6.91 12.70 0.61
N GLN A 128 6.77 12.45 1.91
CA GLN A 128 5.95 13.24 2.82
C GLN A 128 6.38 14.70 2.87
N TRP A 129 7.70 14.97 2.91
CA TRP A 129 8.22 16.33 2.88
C TRP A 129 7.96 17.01 1.55
N VAL A 130 8.16 16.32 0.41
CA VAL A 130 7.92 16.88 -0.94
C VAL A 130 6.50 17.43 -1.09
N VAL A 131 5.50 16.72 -0.53
CA VAL A 131 4.08 17.14 -0.62
C VAL A 131 3.60 17.92 0.61
N SER A 132 4.47 18.20 1.56
CA SER A 132 4.10 18.92 2.79
C SER A 132 3.75 20.38 2.50
N ALA A 133 2.94 20.98 3.39
CA ALA A 133 2.60 22.41 3.31
C ALA A 133 3.82 23.31 3.49
N GLU A 134 4.84 22.82 4.17
CA GLU A 134 6.07 23.56 4.45
C GLU A 134 7.07 23.54 3.29
N ASN A 135 6.87 22.67 2.29
CA ASN A 135 7.73 22.65 1.12
C ASN A 135 7.42 23.87 0.23
N PRO A 136 8.37 24.78 0.03
CA PRO A 136 8.11 26.05 -0.67
C PRO A 136 8.03 25.89 -2.19
N LEU A 137 8.47 24.78 -2.76
CA LEU A 137 8.68 24.69 -4.21
C LEU A 137 7.70 23.78 -4.93
N THR A 138 7.36 22.61 -4.38
CA THR A 138 6.65 21.58 -5.13
C THR A 138 5.36 22.07 -5.78
N ALA A 139 4.49 22.75 -5.02
CA ALA A 139 3.23 23.24 -5.56
C ALA A 139 3.46 24.35 -6.60
N ARG A 140 4.34 25.32 -6.33
CA ARG A 140 4.65 26.43 -7.23
C ARG A 140 5.23 25.97 -8.56
N VAL A 141 6.23 25.08 -8.50
CA VAL A 141 6.88 24.53 -9.71
C VAL A 141 5.89 23.72 -10.53
N THR A 142 5.07 22.90 -9.88
CA THR A 142 4.06 22.07 -10.57
C THR A 142 3.01 22.95 -11.26
N VAL A 143 2.47 23.91 -10.55
CA VAL A 143 1.49 24.87 -11.11
C VAL A 143 2.09 25.65 -12.28
N ASN A 144 3.33 26.13 -12.13
CA ASN A 144 4.00 26.88 -13.20
C ASN A 144 4.20 26.03 -14.46
N ARG A 145 4.53 24.74 -14.32
CA ARG A 145 4.66 23.83 -15.47
C ARG A 145 3.33 23.57 -16.15
N PHE A 146 2.25 23.32 -15.39
CA PHE A 146 0.92 23.18 -15.97
C PHE A 146 0.41 24.46 -16.61
N TRP A 147 0.70 25.61 -16.01
CA TRP A 147 0.41 26.90 -16.61
C TRP A 147 1.11 27.07 -17.98
N GLN A 148 2.38 26.69 -18.05
CA GLN A 148 3.14 26.72 -19.30
C GLN A 148 2.55 25.81 -20.38
N GLU A 149 2.07 24.62 -20.02
CA GLU A 149 1.41 23.71 -20.97
C GLU A 149 0.14 24.31 -21.57
N VAL A 150 -0.61 25.07 -20.78
CA VAL A 150 -1.87 25.70 -21.24
C VAL A 150 -1.62 26.99 -22.01
N PHE A 151 -0.73 27.86 -21.52
CA PHE A 151 -0.55 29.20 -22.02
C PHE A 151 0.75 29.44 -22.81
N GLY A 152 1.57 28.38 -22.97
CA GLY A 152 2.82 28.39 -23.73
C GLY A 152 4.02 29.00 -22.99
N GLN A 153 3.81 29.79 -21.95
CA GLN A 153 4.86 30.38 -21.11
C GLN A 153 4.45 30.30 -19.64
N GLY A 154 5.36 29.89 -18.78
CA GLY A 154 5.13 29.88 -17.33
C GLY A 154 5.01 31.27 -16.73
N ILE A 155 4.33 31.39 -15.59
CA ILE A 155 4.32 32.59 -14.74
C ILE A 155 5.75 32.94 -14.34
N VAL A 156 6.56 31.93 -14.03
CA VAL A 156 8.03 31.99 -13.98
C VAL A 156 8.57 31.47 -15.31
N LYS A 157 9.30 32.33 -16.05
CA LYS A 157 9.80 32.01 -17.40
C LYS A 157 10.88 30.94 -17.43
N THR A 158 11.53 30.70 -16.30
CA THR A 158 12.58 29.68 -16.12
C THR A 158 12.00 28.51 -15.29
N PRO A 159 11.22 27.60 -15.89
CA PRO A 159 10.52 26.54 -15.12
C PRO A 159 11.46 25.55 -14.44
N GLU A 160 12.70 25.48 -14.87
CA GLU A 160 13.80 24.68 -14.31
C GLU A 160 14.60 25.41 -13.21
N ASP A 161 14.43 26.72 -13.06
CA ASP A 161 15.15 27.52 -12.07
C ASP A 161 14.21 28.51 -11.36
N PHE A 162 13.86 28.18 -10.13
CA PHE A 162 13.13 29.00 -9.18
C PHE A 162 14.05 29.63 -8.12
N GLY A 163 15.37 29.58 -8.37
CA GLY A 163 16.39 30.12 -7.50
C GLY A 163 16.74 31.57 -7.81
N ILE A 164 17.85 32.02 -7.24
CA ILE A 164 18.31 33.41 -7.35
C ILE A 164 18.65 33.82 -8.80
N MET A 165 19.06 32.85 -9.61
CA MET A 165 19.39 33.09 -11.02
C MET A 165 18.19 32.96 -11.96
N GLY A 166 17.05 32.45 -11.45
CA GLY A 166 15.83 32.30 -12.20
C GLY A 166 15.09 33.62 -12.41
N ALA A 167 14.15 33.63 -13.36
CA ALA A 167 13.31 34.77 -13.61
C ALA A 167 12.30 35.00 -12.47
N ALA A 168 12.07 36.23 -12.09
CA ALA A 168 10.98 36.57 -11.18
C ALA A 168 9.62 36.22 -11.79
N PRO A 169 8.63 35.78 -11.00
CA PRO A 169 7.29 35.52 -11.49
C PRO A 169 6.63 36.82 -12.02
N SER A 170 5.96 36.73 -13.17
CA SER A 170 5.23 37.86 -13.75
C SER A 170 4.01 38.27 -12.90
N HIS A 171 3.41 37.29 -12.23
CA HIS A 171 2.22 37.47 -11.37
C HIS A 171 2.43 36.63 -10.07
N PRO A 172 3.19 37.15 -9.10
CA PRO A 172 3.54 36.37 -7.90
C PRO A 172 2.32 35.97 -7.07
N GLU A 173 1.36 36.85 -6.89
CA GLU A 173 0.13 36.59 -6.13
C GLU A 173 -0.72 35.48 -6.77
N LEU A 174 -0.81 35.45 -8.09
CA LEU A 174 -1.50 34.41 -8.83
C LEU A 174 -0.81 33.04 -8.66
N LEU A 175 0.51 33.02 -8.76
CA LEU A 175 1.29 31.81 -8.56
C LEU A 175 1.09 31.24 -7.15
N GLU A 176 1.14 32.10 -6.13
CA GLU A 176 0.90 31.72 -4.74
C GLU A 176 -0.50 31.16 -4.53
N TRP A 177 -1.51 31.88 -5.02
CA TRP A 177 -2.90 31.46 -4.88
C TRP A 177 -3.15 30.10 -5.55
N LEU A 178 -2.72 29.92 -6.79
CA LEU A 178 -2.85 28.66 -7.51
C LEU A 178 -2.11 27.52 -6.80
N ALA A 179 -0.91 27.78 -6.26
CA ALA A 179 -0.13 26.78 -5.54
C ALA A 179 -0.82 26.32 -4.24
N VAL A 180 -1.43 27.25 -3.50
CA VAL A 180 -2.20 26.95 -2.29
C VAL A 180 -3.46 26.16 -2.65
N GLU A 181 -4.25 26.62 -3.62
CA GLU A 181 -5.46 25.93 -4.08
C GLU A 181 -5.18 24.51 -4.58
N PHE A 182 -4.09 24.32 -5.31
CA PHE A 182 -3.70 23.01 -5.81
C PHE A 182 -3.34 22.05 -4.67
N ARG A 183 -2.53 22.53 -3.71
CA ARG A 183 -2.12 21.73 -2.54
C ARG A 183 -3.31 21.39 -1.63
N GLU A 184 -4.09 22.40 -1.23
CA GLU A 184 -5.25 22.24 -0.33
C GLU A 184 -6.40 21.50 -1.01
N GLY A 185 -6.49 21.58 -2.32
CA GLY A 185 -7.41 20.80 -3.15
C GLY A 185 -7.03 19.33 -3.29
N GLY A 186 -6.00 18.84 -2.57
CA GLY A 186 -5.57 17.43 -2.60
C GLY A 186 -4.78 17.06 -3.86
N TRP A 187 -4.09 18.00 -4.46
CA TRP A 187 -3.28 17.81 -5.67
C TRP A 187 -4.11 17.34 -6.88
N ASP A 188 -5.37 17.78 -6.96
CA ASP A 188 -6.27 17.44 -8.07
C ASP A 188 -5.91 18.24 -9.33
N VAL A 189 -5.20 17.56 -10.22
CA VAL A 189 -4.74 18.12 -11.50
C VAL A 189 -5.91 18.55 -12.39
N LYS A 190 -7.02 17.78 -12.42
CA LYS A 190 -8.20 18.12 -13.23
C LYS A 190 -8.89 19.37 -12.72
N LYS A 191 -8.98 19.50 -11.39
CA LYS A 191 -9.51 20.72 -10.75
C LYS A 191 -8.64 21.92 -11.08
N LEU A 192 -7.31 21.77 -11.04
CA LEU A 192 -6.37 22.84 -11.38
C LEU A 192 -6.54 23.31 -12.83
N PHE A 193 -6.57 22.40 -13.80
CA PHE A 193 -6.81 22.76 -15.21
C PHE A 193 -8.18 23.40 -15.45
N LYS A 194 -9.19 23.04 -14.69
CA LYS A 194 -10.51 23.69 -14.78
C LYS A 194 -10.49 25.11 -14.20
N LEU A 195 -9.57 25.38 -13.29
CA LEU A 195 -9.41 26.67 -12.64
C LEU A 195 -8.60 27.66 -13.50
N MET A 196 -7.63 27.15 -14.29
CA MET A 196 -6.86 27.88 -15.30
C MET A 196 -7.70 28.22 -16.54
#